data_755de9ff774a685452de2f126bc76e50
#
_entry.id   755de9ff774a685452de2f126bc76e50
#
_cell.length_a   1.000
_cell.length_b   1.000
_cell.length_c   1.000
_cell.angle_alpha   90.00
_cell.angle_beta   90.00
_cell.angle_gamma   90.00
#
_symmetry.space_group_name_H-M   'P 1'
#
loop_
_entity.id
_entity.type
_entity.pdbx_description
1 polymer ?
#
loop_
_entity_poly.entity_id
_entity_poly.type
_entity_poly.pdbx_seq_one_letter_code
_entity_poly.pdbx_strand_id
1 'polypeptide(L)'
;MSKTGNVFSRYIQQFDWSKIADDLFSKLVSLLLLFILFYIVKKILHLSVTKIIAPSLKLSKQDVARQKTITRLIENLLNYVLYFLLIYWVLSILGLPVSSLLAGAGIAGVAIGMGAQGFLSDLVNGFFILLERQLDVGDNVRLTNGPINIAGTVISVGIRTTQV
;
A
#
# COMPACT_ATOMS: atom_id res chain seq x y z
N MET A 1 49.91 -42.19 -14.52
CA MET A 1 48.49 -41.94 -14.74
C MET A 1 47.75 -42.04 -13.41
N SER A 2 47.72 -41.00 -12.54
CA SER A 2 46.82 -40.99 -11.34
C SER A 2 46.70 -39.63 -10.66
N LYS A 3 46.79 -38.49 -11.40
CA LYS A 3 46.62 -37.15 -10.81
C LYS A 3 45.22 -36.55 -10.95
N THR A 4 44.34 -37.10 -11.78
CA THR A 4 42.99 -36.58 -12.01
C THR A 4 41.95 -37.02 -10.97
N GLY A 5 42.17 -38.16 -10.28
CA GLY A 5 41.27 -38.63 -9.22
C GLY A 5 41.25 -37.77 -7.96
N ASN A 6 42.36 -37.08 -7.63
CA ASN A 6 42.47 -36.30 -6.40
C ASN A 6 41.87 -34.89 -6.47
N VAL A 7 41.64 -34.38 -7.69
CA VAL A 7 41.00 -33.08 -7.86
C VAL A 7 39.49 -33.18 -7.67
N PHE A 8 38.90 -34.24 -8.25
CA PHE A 8 37.47 -34.49 -8.16
C PHE A 8 37.02 -34.83 -6.72
N SER A 9 37.82 -35.66 -6.03
CA SER A 9 37.56 -36.01 -4.64
C SER A 9 37.72 -34.80 -3.68
N ARG A 10 38.65 -33.88 -3.94
CA ARG A 10 38.78 -32.65 -3.18
C ARG A 10 37.60 -31.70 -3.41
N TYR A 11 37.07 -31.61 -4.63
CA TYR A 11 35.86 -30.81 -4.92
C TYR A 11 34.63 -31.39 -4.19
N ILE A 12 34.46 -32.71 -4.15
CA ILE A 12 33.33 -33.34 -3.44
C ILE A 12 33.47 -33.23 -1.91
N GLN A 13 34.71 -33.28 -1.38
CA GLN A 13 34.97 -33.12 0.06
C GLN A 13 34.86 -31.67 0.52
N GLN A 14 34.97 -30.67 -0.37
CA GLN A 14 34.72 -29.27 -0.10
C GLN A 14 33.24 -28.93 -0.10
N PHE A 15 32.36 -29.83 -0.55
CA PHE A 15 30.92 -29.64 -0.52
C PHE A 15 30.38 -30.02 0.85
N ASP A 16 30.32 -29.04 1.73
CA ASP A 16 29.75 -29.15 3.09
C ASP A 16 28.24 -29.38 2.97
N TRP A 17 27.84 -30.63 2.79
CA TRP A 17 26.42 -31.04 2.68
C TRP A 17 25.61 -30.60 3.90
N SER A 18 26.24 -30.54 5.09
CA SER A 18 25.61 -30.05 6.31
C SER A 18 25.24 -28.56 6.19
N LYS A 19 26.14 -27.71 5.68
CA LYS A 19 25.86 -26.28 5.51
C LYS A 19 24.77 -26.02 4.48
N ILE A 20 24.75 -26.81 3.40
CA ILE A 20 23.69 -26.70 2.38
C ILE A 20 22.33 -27.12 2.95
N ALA A 21 22.32 -28.21 3.72
CA ALA A 21 21.11 -28.67 4.38
C ALA A 21 20.60 -27.65 5.41
N ASP A 22 21.50 -27.06 6.20
CA ASP A 22 21.14 -26.01 7.19
C ASP A 22 20.65 -24.74 6.53
N ASP A 23 21.28 -24.28 5.42
CA ASP A 23 20.83 -23.12 4.65
C ASP A 23 19.47 -23.37 4.01
N LEU A 24 19.27 -24.55 3.41
CA LEU A 24 17.99 -24.93 2.83
C LEU A 24 16.89 -25.02 3.88
N PHE A 25 17.20 -25.63 5.03
CA PHE A 25 16.27 -25.74 6.15
C PHE A 25 15.90 -24.37 6.70
N SER A 26 16.87 -23.47 6.90
CA SER A 26 16.61 -22.11 7.36
C SER A 26 15.76 -21.28 6.40
N LYS A 27 15.99 -21.42 5.08
CA LYS A 27 15.16 -20.80 4.04
C LYS A 27 13.74 -21.34 4.03
N LEU A 28 13.56 -22.65 4.18
CA LEU A 28 12.24 -23.28 4.26
C LEU A 28 11.47 -22.79 5.49
N VAL A 29 12.11 -22.74 6.66
CA VAL A 29 11.49 -22.20 7.88
C VAL A 29 11.11 -20.74 7.69
N SER A 30 12.01 -19.93 7.14
CA SER A 30 11.76 -18.50 6.86
C SER A 30 10.59 -18.29 5.90
N LEU A 31 10.50 -19.09 4.84
CA LEU A 31 9.37 -19.06 3.91
C LEU A 31 8.06 -19.44 4.60
N LEU A 32 8.07 -20.48 5.43
CA LEU A 32 6.89 -20.93 6.17
C LEU A 32 6.41 -19.83 7.11
N LEU A 33 7.31 -19.21 7.88
CA LEU A 33 6.99 -18.09 8.76
C LEU A 33 6.45 -16.89 7.98
N LEU A 34 7.04 -16.58 6.82
CA LEU A 34 6.57 -15.52 5.92
C LEU A 34 5.14 -15.77 5.45
N PHE A 35 4.80 -16.99 5.02
CA PHE A 35 3.45 -17.34 4.58
C PHE A 35 2.43 -17.25 5.73
N ILE A 36 2.81 -17.69 6.93
CA ILE A 36 1.96 -17.55 8.12
C ILE A 36 1.71 -16.07 8.41
N LEU A 37 2.77 -15.26 8.45
CA LEU A 37 2.67 -13.82 8.67
C LEU A 37 1.80 -13.15 7.60
N PHE A 38 2.02 -13.47 6.34
CA PHE A 38 1.22 -12.96 5.22
C PHE A 38 -0.27 -13.30 5.39
N TYR A 39 -0.60 -14.54 5.75
CA TYR A 39 -1.98 -14.96 5.99
C TYR A 39 -2.62 -14.18 7.13
N ILE A 40 -1.90 -13.97 8.23
CA ILE A 40 -2.36 -13.18 9.38
C ILE A 40 -2.63 -11.73 8.96
N VAL A 41 -1.66 -11.09 8.30
CA VAL A 41 -1.78 -9.70 7.85
C VAL A 41 -2.95 -9.55 6.87
N LYS A 42 -3.07 -10.45 5.88
CA LYS A 42 -4.17 -10.46 4.92
C LYS A 42 -5.53 -10.59 5.62
N LYS A 43 -5.64 -11.47 6.61
CA LYS A 43 -6.87 -11.66 7.40
C LYS A 43 -7.22 -10.40 8.21
N ILE A 44 -6.22 -9.79 8.86
CA ILE A 44 -6.42 -8.55 9.63
C ILE A 44 -6.88 -7.42 8.70
N LEU A 45 -6.24 -7.24 7.55
CA LEU A 45 -6.62 -6.20 6.59
C LEU A 45 -8.04 -6.41 6.06
N HIS A 46 -8.39 -7.62 5.68
CA HIS A 46 -9.76 -7.93 5.23
C HIS A 46 -10.80 -7.63 6.33
N LEU A 47 -10.53 -8.02 7.58
CA LEU A 47 -11.39 -7.72 8.71
C LEU A 47 -11.49 -6.21 8.97
N SER A 48 -10.39 -5.47 8.83
CA SER A 48 -10.38 -4.01 9.01
C SER A 48 -11.18 -3.30 7.93
N VAL A 49 -11.03 -3.70 6.67
CA VAL A 49 -11.79 -3.10 5.56
C VAL A 49 -13.29 -3.39 5.71
N THR A 50 -13.66 -4.63 5.99
CA THR A 50 -15.06 -5.02 6.07
C THR A 50 -15.77 -4.52 7.34
N LYS A 51 -15.08 -4.47 8.48
CA LYS A 51 -15.70 -4.11 9.77
C LYS A 51 -15.57 -2.63 10.13
N ILE A 52 -14.54 -1.93 9.65
CA ILE A 52 -14.28 -0.54 10.02
C ILE A 52 -14.64 0.39 8.86
N ILE A 53 -14.11 0.14 7.66
CA ILE A 53 -14.26 1.05 6.52
C ILE A 53 -15.65 0.94 5.90
N ALA A 54 -16.13 -0.27 5.67
CA ALA A 54 -17.42 -0.48 5.04
C ALA A 54 -18.62 0.12 5.81
N PRO A 55 -18.72 0.01 7.15
CA PRO A 55 -19.78 0.67 7.91
C PRO A 55 -19.68 2.20 7.91
N SER A 56 -18.45 2.75 7.92
CA SER A 56 -18.22 4.20 7.94
C SER A 56 -18.68 4.91 6.66
N LEU A 57 -18.78 4.16 5.55
CA LEU A 57 -19.27 4.65 4.27
C LEU A 57 -20.80 4.63 4.15
N LYS A 58 -21.54 4.17 5.18
CA LYS A 58 -23.01 4.13 5.19
C LYS A 58 -23.60 5.53 5.43
N LEU A 59 -23.55 6.39 4.44
CA LEU A 59 -24.13 7.73 4.51
C LEU A 59 -25.60 7.82 4.04
N SER A 60 -26.12 6.82 3.29
CA SER A 60 -27.51 6.80 2.84
C SER A 60 -27.94 5.42 2.38
N LYS A 61 -29.24 5.09 2.50
CA LYS A 61 -29.82 3.83 2.01
C LYS A 61 -29.69 3.62 0.48
N GLN A 62 -29.43 4.67 -0.27
CA GLN A 62 -29.30 4.64 -1.74
C GLN A 62 -27.89 4.28 -2.25
N ASP A 63 -26.86 4.23 -1.38
CA ASP A 63 -25.46 4.10 -1.78
C ASP A 63 -24.82 2.71 -1.58
N VAL A 64 -25.62 1.66 -1.40
CA VAL A 64 -25.09 0.30 -1.14
C VAL A 64 -24.20 -0.19 -2.30
N ALA A 65 -24.58 0.10 -3.54
CA ALA A 65 -23.77 -0.28 -4.71
C ALA A 65 -22.44 0.46 -4.76
N ARG A 66 -22.43 1.76 -4.48
CA ARG A 66 -21.25 2.62 -4.43
C ARG A 66 -20.31 2.21 -3.30
N GLN A 67 -20.86 1.96 -2.10
CA GLN A 67 -20.11 1.44 -0.96
C GLN A 67 -19.38 0.13 -1.31
N LYS A 68 -20.09 -0.82 -1.93
CA LYS A 68 -19.51 -2.11 -2.33
C LYS A 68 -18.37 -1.93 -3.34
N THR A 69 -18.53 -1.00 -4.29
CA THR A 69 -17.50 -0.69 -5.28
C THR A 69 -16.25 -0.10 -4.62
N ILE A 70 -16.41 0.91 -3.76
CA ILE A 70 -15.30 1.55 -3.05
C ILE A 70 -14.56 0.54 -2.16
N THR A 71 -15.31 -0.26 -1.39
CA THR A 71 -14.73 -1.31 -0.54
C THR A 71 -13.89 -2.29 -1.35
N ARG A 72 -14.41 -2.77 -2.49
CA ARG A 72 -13.66 -3.67 -3.38
C ARG A 72 -12.42 -3.02 -3.99
N LEU A 73 -12.48 -1.74 -4.36
CA LEU A 73 -11.32 -1.01 -4.87
C LEU A 73 -10.22 -0.93 -3.81
N ILE A 74 -10.58 -0.59 -2.57
CA ILE A 74 -9.63 -0.53 -1.46
C ILE A 74 -9.03 -1.93 -1.19
N GLU A 75 -9.86 -2.98 -1.12
CA GLU A 75 -9.40 -4.35 -0.92
C GLU A 75 -8.43 -4.79 -2.03
N ASN A 76 -8.76 -4.51 -3.29
CA ASN A 76 -7.89 -4.86 -4.42
C ASN A 76 -6.55 -4.12 -4.35
N LEU A 77 -6.57 -2.82 -4.07
CA LEU A 77 -5.34 -2.03 -3.93
C LEU A 77 -4.44 -2.57 -2.80
N LEU A 78 -5.02 -2.84 -1.64
CA LEU A 78 -4.29 -3.43 -0.51
C LEU A 78 -3.75 -4.82 -0.84
N ASN A 79 -4.52 -5.65 -1.54
CA ASN A 79 -4.07 -6.96 -1.99
C ASN A 79 -2.88 -6.86 -2.97
N TYR A 80 -2.89 -5.91 -3.92
CA TYR A 80 -1.76 -5.71 -4.84
C TYR A 80 -0.49 -5.36 -4.08
N VAL A 81 -0.57 -4.44 -3.11
CA VAL A 81 0.58 -4.07 -2.27
C VAL A 81 1.07 -5.28 -1.46
N LEU A 82 0.16 -6.04 -0.86
CA LEU A 82 0.51 -7.24 -0.09
C LEU A 82 1.20 -8.30 -0.94
N TYR A 83 0.67 -8.61 -2.13
CA TYR A 83 1.29 -9.58 -3.02
C TYR A 83 2.65 -9.10 -3.54
N PHE A 84 2.81 -7.80 -3.82
CA PHE A 84 4.10 -7.23 -4.16
C PHE A 84 5.13 -7.43 -3.05
N LEU A 85 4.75 -7.15 -1.79
CA LEU A 85 5.60 -7.37 -0.62
C LEU A 85 5.92 -8.84 -0.41
N LEU A 86 4.95 -9.74 -0.62
CA LEU A 86 5.18 -11.18 -0.53
C LEU A 86 6.24 -11.63 -1.54
N ILE A 87 6.08 -11.23 -2.82
CA ILE A 87 7.04 -11.56 -3.88
C ILE A 87 8.43 -11.03 -3.53
N TYR A 88 8.51 -9.78 -3.08
CA TYR A 88 9.75 -9.16 -2.63
C TYR A 88 10.46 -9.99 -1.56
N TRP A 89 9.75 -10.35 -0.48
CA TRP A 89 10.33 -11.12 0.62
C TRP A 89 10.69 -12.54 0.23
N VAL A 90 9.88 -13.22 -0.60
CA VAL A 90 10.20 -14.55 -1.13
C VAL A 90 11.50 -14.51 -1.93
N LEU A 91 11.64 -13.57 -2.86
CA LEU A 91 12.87 -13.42 -3.66
C LEU A 91 14.08 -13.10 -2.78
N SER A 92 13.90 -12.25 -1.76
CA SER A 92 14.96 -11.90 -0.80
C SER A 92 15.44 -13.12 0.00
N ILE A 93 14.52 -13.97 0.50
CA ILE A 93 14.86 -15.20 1.23
C ILE A 93 15.58 -16.19 0.33
N LEU A 94 15.21 -16.26 -0.94
CA LEU A 94 15.89 -17.11 -1.94
C LEU A 94 17.29 -16.61 -2.30
N GLY A 95 17.66 -15.39 -1.87
CA GLY A 95 18.97 -14.79 -2.16
C GLY A 95 19.04 -14.11 -3.52
N LEU A 96 17.90 -13.84 -4.16
CA LEU A 96 17.85 -13.15 -5.45
C LEU A 96 18.03 -11.64 -5.24
N PRO A 97 18.69 -10.92 -6.18
CA PRO A 97 18.90 -9.48 -6.07
C PRO A 97 17.58 -8.71 -6.26
N VAL A 98 17.02 -8.21 -5.15
CA VAL A 98 15.74 -7.48 -5.14
C VAL A 98 15.90 -5.96 -5.28
N SER A 99 17.13 -5.46 -5.40
CA SER A 99 17.42 -4.03 -5.54
C SER A 99 16.77 -3.40 -6.77
N SER A 100 16.73 -4.11 -7.89
CA SER A 100 16.04 -3.67 -9.11
C SER A 100 14.52 -3.56 -8.94
N LEU A 101 13.92 -4.46 -8.17
CA LEU A 101 12.50 -4.42 -7.81
C LEU A 101 12.18 -3.18 -6.98
N LEU A 102 13.02 -2.86 -5.98
CA LEU A 102 12.87 -1.65 -5.17
C LEU A 102 13.06 -0.37 -6.00
N ALA A 103 14.06 -0.35 -6.89
CA ALA A 103 14.27 0.78 -7.80
C ALA A 103 13.04 1.01 -8.70
N GLY A 104 12.50 -0.07 -9.30
CA GLY A 104 11.27 -0.01 -10.10
C GLY A 104 10.05 0.45 -9.30
N ALA A 105 9.89 -0.07 -8.07
CA ALA A 105 8.82 0.36 -7.18
C ALA A 105 8.96 1.84 -6.79
N GLY A 106 10.18 2.33 -6.59
CA GLY A 106 10.47 3.74 -6.33
C GLY A 106 10.03 4.64 -7.48
N ILE A 107 10.38 4.28 -8.72
CA ILE A 107 9.96 5.01 -9.92
C ILE A 107 8.43 4.99 -10.07
N ALA A 108 7.80 3.84 -9.87
CA ALA A 108 6.35 3.72 -9.90
C ALA A 108 5.69 4.57 -8.80
N GLY A 109 6.28 4.60 -7.60
CA GLY A 109 5.83 5.44 -6.49
C GLY A 109 5.87 6.93 -6.80
N VAL A 110 6.94 7.41 -7.45
CA VAL A 110 7.05 8.80 -7.92
C VAL A 110 5.97 9.10 -8.95
N ALA A 111 5.77 8.22 -9.94
CA ALA A 111 4.73 8.42 -10.96
C ALA A 111 3.31 8.48 -10.35
N ILE A 112 3.00 7.58 -9.41
CA ILE A 112 1.74 7.59 -8.67
C ILE A 112 1.60 8.87 -7.83
N GLY A 113 2.70 9.28 -7.15
CA GLY A 113 2.72 10.51 -6.34
C GLY A 113 2.46 11.76 -7.17
N MET A 114 3.07 11.87 -8.34
CA MET A 114 2.81 12.97 -9.29
C MET A 114 1.35 12.95 -9.78
N GLY A 115 0.80 11.77 -10.07
CA GLY A 115 -0.61 11.65 -10.45
C GLY A 115 -1.59 11.99 -9.32
N ALA A 116 -1.19 11.77 -8.06
CA ALA A 116 -2.00 12.06 -6.88
C ALA A 116 -1.74 13.45 -6.26
N GLN A 117 -0.84 14.26 -6.82
CA GLN A 117 -0.40 15.53 -6.24
C GLN A 117 -1.56 16.49 -5.96
N GLY A 118 -2.49 16.64 -6.91
CA GLY A 118 -3.66 17.50 -6.72
C GLY A 118 -4.55 17.04 -5.57
N PHE A 119 -4.80 15.74 -5.48
CA PHE A 119 -5.58 15.17 -4.38
C PHE A 119 -4.91 15.40 -3.01
N LEU A 120 -3.60 15.21 -2.92
CA LEU A 120 -2.84 15.46 -1.69
C LEU A 120 -2.86 16.92 -1.30
N SER A 121 -2.73 17.83 -2.27
CA SER A 121 -2.84 19.28 -2.05
C SER A 121 -4.22 19.66 -1.50
N ASP A 122 -5.29 19.15 -2.11
CA ASP A 122 -6.66 19.40 -1.64
C ASP A 122 -6.87 18.92 -0.20
N LEU A 123 -6.34 17.72 0.11
CA LEU A 123 -6.45 17.12 1.44
C LEU A 123 -5.74 17.98 2.51
N VAL A 124 -4.51 18.41 2.21
CA VAL A 124 -3.70 19.24 3.12
C VAL A 124 -4.36 20.61 3.31
N ASN A 125 -4.78 21.25 2.22
CA ASN A 125 -5.45 22.54 2.29
C ASN A 125 -6.77 22.46 3.08
N GLY A 126 -7.61 21.45 2.80
CA GLY A 126 -8.85 21.24 3.53
C GLY A 126 -8.63 20.96 5.02
N PHE A 127 -7.57 20.21 5.36
CA PHE A 127 -7.20 19.99 6.75
C PHE A 127 -6.85 21.30 7.46
N PHE A 128 -6.04 22.18 6.85
CA PHE A 128 -5.69 23.47 7.43
C PHE A 128 -6.87 24.42 7.51
N ILE A 129 -7.75 24.44 6.51
CA ILE A 129 -9.00 25.24 6.57
C ILE A 129 -9.82 24.86 7.81
N LEU A 130 -9.97 23.57 8.09
CA LEU A 130 -10.70 23.07 9.26
C LEU A 130 -9.95 23.32 10.57
N LEU A 131 -8.63 23.10 10.58
CA LEU A 131 -7.80 23.27 11.78
C LEU A 131 -7.74 24.73 12.23
N GLU A 132 -7.57 25.66 11.28
CA GLU A 132 -7.48 27.09 11.53
C GLU A 132 -8.85 27.78 11.60
N ARG A 133 -9.93 27.03 11.37
CA ARG A 133 -11.31 27.59 11.32
C ARG A 133 -11.42 28.76 10.35
N GLN A 134 -10.82 28.65 9.18
CA GLN A 134 -10.85 29.69 8.16
C GLN A 134 -12.27 29.90 7.61
N LEU A 135 -13.09 28.86 7.63
CA LEU A 135 -14.48 28.83 7.19
C LEU A 135 -15.28 27.93 8.13
N ASP A 136 -16.36 28.48 8.71
CA ASP A 136 -17.31 27.71 9.51
C ASP A 136 -18.68 27.60 8.81
N VAL A 137 -19.46 26.57 9.17
CA VAL A 137 -20.83 26.43 8.69
C VAL A 137 -21.69 27.60 9.16
N GLY A 138 -22.35 28.26 8.24
CA GLY A 138 -23.14 29.47 8.50
C GLY A 138 -22.44 30.76 8.12
N ASP A 139 -21.17 30.76 7.75
CA ASP A 139 -20.45 31.95 7.31
C ASP A 139 -20.97 32.45 5.96
N ASN A 140 -21.09 33.76 5.82
CA ASN A 140 -21.39 34.42 4.55
C ASN A 140 -20.09 34.66 3.79
N VAL A 141 -19.93 33.98 2.64
CA VAL A 141 -18.71 34.03 1.83
C VAL A 141 -18.99 34.61 0.45
N ARG A 142 -17.99 35.29 -0.09
CA ARG A 142 -17.96 35.68 -1.51
C ARG A 142 -16.76 35.04 -2.15
N LEU A 143 -17.03 34.10 -3.06
CA LEU A 143 -16.01 33.36 -3.81
C LEU A 143 -15.84 34.07 -5.16
N THR A 144 -14.62 34.51 -5.43
CA THR A 144 -14.26 35.17 -6.70
C THR A 144 -13.17 34.38 -7.39
N ASN A 145 -13.43 33.91 -8.60
CA ASN A 145 -12.45 33.27 -9.44
C ASN A 145 -12.56 33.84 -10.87
N GLY A 146 -11.77 34.86 -11.17
CA GLY A 146 -11.84 35.57 -12.46
C GLY A 146 -13.23 36.19 -12.69
N PRO A 147 -13.95 35.81 -13.76
CA PRO A 147 -15.26 36.34 -14.06
C PRO A 147 -16.40 35.79 -13.19
N ILE A 148 -16.11 34.74 -12.41
CA ILE A 148 -17.12 34.06 -11.59
C ILE A 148 -17.13 34.66 -10.19
N ASN A 149 -18.26 35.24 -9.81
CA ASN A 149 -18.52 35.74 -8.45
C ASN A 149 -19.76 35.03 -7.90
N ILE A 150 -19.57 34.28 -6.83
CA ILE A 150 -20.62 33.56 -6.13
C ILE A 150 -20.63 34.08 -4.69
N ALA A 151 -21.78 34.52 -4.21
CA ALA A 151 -22.00 34.86 -2.82
C ALA A 151 -23.03 33.91 -2.23
N GLY A 152 -22.77 33.37 -1.06
CA GLY A 152 -23.66 32.44 -0.39
C GLY A 152 -23.26 32.18 1.04
N THR A 153 -24.05 31.35 1.72
CA THR A 153 -23.78 30.90 3.08
C THR A 153 -23.21 29.49 3.04
N VAL A 154 -22.14 29.23 3.78
CA VAL A 154 -21.52 27.93 3.88
C VAL A 154 -22.47 26.92 4.51
N ILE A 155 -22.83 25.89 3.78
CA ILE A 155 -23.74 24.81 4.21
C ILE A 155 -22.94 23.67 4.85
N SER A 156 -21.80 23.32 4.26
CA SER A 156 -20.94 22.25 4.80
C SER A 156 -19.49 22.48 4.39
N VAL A 157 -18.58 22.16 5.30
CA VAL A 157 -17.13 22.22 5.09
C VAL A 157 -16.59 20.79 5.12
N GLY A 158 -16.10 20.31 3.99
CA GLY A 158 -15.46 19.01 3.85
C GLY A 158 -13.96 19.15 3.62
N ILE A 159 -13.24 18.04 3.73
CA ILE A 159 -11.76 18.02 3.55
C ILE A 159 -11.35 18.41 2.11
N ARG A 160 -12.20 18.16 1.13
CA ARG A 160 -11.90 18.45 -0.28
C ARG A 160 -12.83 19.49 -0.89
N THR A 161 -14.06 19.58 -0.41
CA THR A 161 -15.09 20.42 -1.02
C THR A 161 -15.88 21.15 0.06
N THR A 162 -16.13 22.44 -0.16
CA THR A 162 -17.04 23.26 0.65
C THR A 162 -18.29 23.52 -0.17
N GLN A 163 -19.49 23.37 0.43
CA GLN A 163 -20.76 23.68 -0.20
C GLN A 163 -21.24 25.03 0.30
N VAL A 164 -21.63 25.88 -0.63
CA VAL A 164 -22.16 27.24 -0.42
C VAL A 164 -23.52 27.34 -1.04
#